data_f937b5bd5dca60342595de7d9d4812bc
#
_entry.id   f937b5bd5dca60342595de7d9d4812bc
#
_cell.length_a   1.000
_cell.length_b   1.000
_cell.length_c   1.000
_cell.angle_alpha   90.00
_cell.angle_beta   90.00
_cell.angle_gamma   90.00
#
_symmetry.space_group_name_H-M   'P 1'
#
loop_
_entity.id
_entity.type
_entity.pdbx_description
1 polymer ?
#
loop_
_entity_poly.entity_id
_entity_poly.type
_entity_poly.pdbx_seq_one_letter_code
_entity_poly.pdbx_strand_id
1 'polypeptide(L)'
;MPADIECIIIGAGVVGLAIARELAMSGRQIMLIEQHGQVGAETSSRNSEVIHAGLYYPPGSLKARLCIDGKELLYRFADDNGIAVRRLGKLLVATSPAQLPKLEAIAANARACGVDDLVQLSPAQARALEPELVCHAAYLSPSTGIIDTHGFMQALEGHIQANGGEVVLSTRVAQVSREADCYRVFLASTSDRADTMGSLTCDTLVLATGLHTSELAVPLFDSLPATDRKTGYAPPATYFAKGHYFTLFGRAPFSHLIYPMPGDGGLGVHLTLDIAGQARFGPDVTWIDQISYTFDDADGARRSAFIEEIRRWWPDLKADALQPGYAGIRPKLSRAGEPAADFAIHGPQTHGRDGLVALFGIESPGLTAALSIARHVGAQLTAR
;
A
#
# COMPACT_ATOMS: atom_id res chain seq x y z
N MET A 1 -16.98 -7.66 32.89
CA MET A 1 -17.44 -8.85 32.14
C MET A 1 -16.37 -9.12 31.08
N PRO A 2 -16.14 -10.34 30.65
CA PRO A 2 -15.23 -10.58 29.54
C PRO A 2 -15.76 -9.83 28.29
N ALA A 3 -14.85 -9.43 27.41
CA ALA A 3 -15.22 -8.85 26.12
C ALA A 3 -15.95 -9.89 25.24
N ASP A 4 -16.78 -9.42 24.30
CA ASP A 4 -17.54 -10.30 23.39
C ASP A 4 -16.59 -11.07 22.45
N ILE A 5 -15.48 -10.41 22.02
CA ILE A 5 -14.46 -10.94 21.12
C ILE A 5 -13.08 -10.57 21.67
N GLU A 6 -12.10 -11.47 21.58
CA GLU A 6 -10.74 -11.16 22.05
C GLU A 6 -10.10 -10.05 21.21
N CYS A 7 -10.19 -10.13 19.88
CA CYS A 7 -9.54 -9.17 18.99
C CYS A 7 -10.44 -8.78 17.81
N ILE A 8 -10.67 -7.48 17.63
CA ILE A 8 -11.35 -6.93 16.45
C ILE A 8 -10.31 -6.17 15.61
N ILE A 9 -10.28 -6.49 14.30
CA ILE A 9 -9.54 -5.73 13.29
C ILE A 9 -10.55 -5.00 12.42
N ILE A 10 -10.35 -3.71 12.17
CA ILE A 10 -11.21 -2.90 11.31
C ILE A 10 -10.49 -2.62 10.00
N GLY A 11 -11.13 -3.03 8.87
CA GLY A 11 -10.64 -2.88 7.51
C GLY A 11 -10.01 -4.15 6.93
N ALA A 12 -10.65 -4.74 5.92
CA ALA A 12 -10.19 -5.93 5.20
C ALA A 12 -9.42 -5.58 3.91
N GLY A 13 -8.59 -4.53 3.93
CA GLY A 13 -7.52 -4.34 2.98
C GLY A 13 -6.40 -5.38 3.21
N VAL A 14 -5.45 -5.48 2.28
CA VAL A 14 -4.36 -6.46 2.34
C VAL A 14 -3.59 -6.44 3.67
N VAL A 15 -3.43 -5.27 4.29
CA VAL A 15 -2.73 -5.14 5.59
C VAL A 15 -3.59 -5.65 6.73
N GLY A 16 -4.88 -5.30 6.79
CA GLY A 16 -5.78 -5.82 7.81
C GLY A 16 -5.96 -7.34 7.73
N LEU A 17 -6.08 -7.88 6.51
CA LEU A 17 -6.10 -9.33 6.26
C LEU A 17 -4.82 -10.02 6.75
N ALA A 18 -3.65 -9.44 6.44
CA ALA A 18 -2.37 -10.00 6.88
C ALA A 18 -2.25 -10.01 8.42
N ILE A 19 -2.69 -8.92 9.09
CA ILE A 19 -2.71 -8.82 10.56
C ILE A 19 -3.69 -9.83 11.16
N ALA A 20 -4.92 -9.90 10.63
CA ALA A 20 -5.93 -10.86 11.10
C ALA A 20 -5.43 -12.31 10.99
N ARG A 21 -4.79 -12.66 9.86
CA ARG A 21 -4.15 -13.97 9.67
C ARG A 21 -3.07 -14.24 10.72
N GLU A 22 -2.14 -13.30 10.93
CA GLU A 22 -1.03 -13.46 11.89
C GLU A 22 -1.55 -13.72 13.31
N LEU A 23 -2.58 -12.95 13.72
CA LEU A 23 -3.19 -13.08 15.03
C LEU A 23 -4.02 -14.37 15.17
N ALA A 24 -4.80 -14.75 14.13
CA ALA A 24 -5.56 -16.01 14.12
C ALA A 24 -4.61 -17.22 14.21
N MET A 25 -3.50 -17.23 13.48
CA MET A 25 -2.50 -18.29 13.53
C MET A 25 -1.78 -18.36 14.90
N SER A 26 -1.78 -17.28 15.68
CA SER A 26 -1.29 -17.30 17.06
C SER A 26 -2.32 -17.83 18.08
N GLY A 27 -3.49 -18.29 17.61
CA GLY A 27 -4.54 -18.88 18.43
C GLY A 27 -5.53 -17.88 19.05
N ARG A 28 -5.51 -16.61 18.60
CA ARG A 28 -6.46 -15.59 19.10
C ARG A 28 -7.80 -15.69 18.40
N GLN A 29 -8.88 -15.41 19.13
CA GLN A 29 -10.20 -15.25 18.56
C GLN A 29 -10.29 -13.92 17.82
N ILE A 30 -10.47 -13.96 16.48
CA ILE A 30 -10.40 -12.81 15.59
C ILE A 30 -11.75 -12.55 14.92
N MET A 31 -12.15 -11.27 14.89
CA MET A 31 -13.18 -10.77 13.99
C MET A 31 -12.60 -9.62 13.16
N LEU A 32 -12.62 -9.76 11.83
CA LEU A 32 -12.22 -8.74 10.87
C LEU A 32 -13.48 -8.11 10.26
N ILE A 33 -13.64 -6.79 10.42
CA ILE A 33 -14.84 -6.06 9.97
C ILE A 33 -14.50 -5.18 8.76
N GLU A 34 -15.30 -5.30 7.70
CA GLU A 34 -15.15 -4.55 6.44
C GLU A 34 -16.48 -3.90 6.04
N GLN A 35 -16.39 -2.62 5.66
CA GLN A 35 -17.57 -1.86 5.23
C GLN A 35 -18.10 -2.27 3.85
N HIS A 36 -17.23 -2.72 2.95
CA HIS A 36 -17.61 -3.13 1.60
C HIS A 36 -18.08 -4.59 1.56
N GLY A 37 -18.79 -4.96 0.48
CA GLY A 37 -19.24 -6.33 0.23
C GLY A 37 -18.15 -7.30 -0.21
N GLN A 38 -16.88 -6.85 -0.24
CA GLN A 38 -15.72 -7.67 -0.61
C GLN A 38 -14.45 -7.15 0.06
N VAL A 39 -13.47 -8.01 0.24
CA VAL A 39 -12.16 -7.63 0.75
C VAL A 39 -11.40 -6.76 -0.27
N GLY A 40 -10.56 -5.86 0.22
CA GLY A 40 -9.65 -5.07 -0.60
C GLY A 40 -10.27 -4.03 -1.52
N ALA A 41 -11.51 -3.63 -1.32
CA ALA A 41 -12.29 -2.81 -2.27
C ALA A 41 -11.70 -1.42 -2.61
N GLU A 42 -10.85 -0.87 -1.74
CA GLU A 42 -10.25 0.46 -1.92
C GLU A 42 -8.79 0.40 -2.41
N THR A 43 -7.85 0.93 -1.63
CA THR A 43 -6.43 1.06 -2.00
C THR A 43 -5.78 -0.28 -2.39
N SER A 44 -6.19 -1.39 -1.78
CA SER A 44 -5.61 -2.71 -2.01
C SER A 44 -5.91 -3.30 -3.39
N SER A 45 -7.02 -2.91 -4.04
CA SER A 45 -7.35 -3.31 -5.44
C SER A 45 -6.96 -2.24 -6.47
N ARG A 46 -6.46 -1.08 -6.03
CA ARG A 46 -6.23 0.08 -6.88
C ARG A 46 -4.78 0.55 -6.82
N ASN A 47 -3.88 -0.39 -7.03
CA ASN A 47 -2.43 -0.19 -6.98
C ASN A 47 -1.74 -0.82 -8.21
N SER A 48 -0.41 -0.78 -8.23
CA SER A 48 0.39 -1.28 -9.36
C SER A 48 0.74 -2.77 -9.26
N GLU A 49 0.31 -3.47 -8.21
CA GLU A 49 0.58 -4.90 -7.96
C GLU A 49 2.07 -5.29 -7.88
N VAL A 50 2.93 -4.30 -7.60
CA VAL A 50 4.38 -4.47 -7.62
C VAL A 50 4.90 -4.98 -6.28
N ILE A 51 5.70 -6.04 -6.33
CA ILE A 51 6.57 -6.49 -5.24
C ILE A 51 7.84 -5.65 -5.29
N HIS A 52 7.95 -4.66 -4.40
CA HIS A 52 9.06 -3.72 -4.36
C HIS A 52 10.32 -4.32 -3.71
N ALA A 53 11.50 -3.96 -4.24
CA ALA A 53 12.78 -4.37 -3.66
C ALA A 53 13.25 -3.52 -2.46
N GLY A 54 12.65 -2.35 -2.21
CA GLY A 54 13.05 -1.49 -1.07
C GLY A 54 14.04 -0.37 -1.42
N LEU A 55 14.09 0.11 -2.67
CA LEU A 55 15.16 0.96 -3.19
C LEU A 55 15.12 2.43 -2.73
N TYR A 56 13.94 2.97 -2.41
CA TYR A 56 13.70 4.40 -2.35
C TYR A 56 13.55 4.97 -0.94
N TYR A 57 13.41 4.11 0.06
CA TYR A 57 13.06 4.52 1.42
C TYR A 57 14.32 4.89 2.21
N PRO A 58 14.23 5.84 3.15
CA PRO A 58 15.37 6.19 3.99
C PRO A 58 15.90 4.97 4.76
N PRO A 59 17.22 4.75 4.84
CA PRO A 59 17.79 3.67 5.62
C PRO A 59 17.29 3.68 7.06
N GLY A 60 16.92 2.52 7.60
CA GLY A 60 16.39 2.37 8.95
C GLY A 60 14.93 2.74 9.14
N SER A 61 14.25 3.35 8.15
CA SER A 61 12.80 3.63 8.21
C SER A 61 11.97 2.34 8.28
N LEU A 62 10.74 2.44 8.78
CA LEU A 62 9.78 1.31 8.76
C LEU A 62 9.51 0.85 7.33
N LYS A 63 9.32 1.79 6.40
CA LYS A 63 9.14 1.47 4.98
C LYS A 63 10.28 0.63 4.42
N ALA A 64 11.54 1.00 4.69
CA ALA A 64 12.71 0.25 4.21
C ALA A 64 12.74 -1.17 4.80
N ARG A 65 12.73 -1.28 6.14
CA ARG A 65 12.83 -2.57 6.84
C ARG A 65 11.69 -3.51 6.48
N LEU A 66 10.43 -3.03 6.62
CA LEU A 66 9.25 -3.85 6.39
C LEU A 66 9.04 -4.20 4.91
N CYS A 67 9.54 -3.38 3.96
CA CYS A 67 9.53 -3.71 2.54
C CYS A 67 10.49 -4.85 2.21
N ILE A 68 11.73 -4.78 2.70
CA ILE A 68 12.77 -5.77 2.41
C ILE A 68 12.38 -7.13 3.01
N ASP A 69 12.00 -7.16 4.30
CA ASP A 69 11.56 -8.37 4.95
C ASP A 69 10.26 -8.90 4.33
N GLY A 70 9.33 -8.00 4.05
CA GLY A 70 8.02 -8.29 3.46
C GLY A 70 8.13 -8.89 2.07
N LYS A 71 9.08 -8.45 1.24
CA LYS A 71 9.34 -9.01 -0.09
C LYS A 71 9.62 -10.51 -0.01
N GLU A 72 10.52 -10.92 0.86
CA GLU A 72 10.88 -12.34 1.02
C GLU A 72 9.71 -13.18 1.58
N LEU A 73 8.96 -12.60 2.54
CA LEU A 73 7.77 -13.25 3.08
C LEU A 73 6.68 -13.40 2.01
N LEU A 74 6.48 -12.38 1.18
CA LEU A 74 5.44 -12.37 0.17
C LEU A 74 5.73 -13.38 -0.94
N TYR A 75 6.96 -13.47 -1.42
CA TYR A 75 7.33 -14.47 -2.42
C TYR A 75 7.14 -15.89 -1.89
N ARG A 76 7.57 -16.16 -0.65
CA ARG A 76 7.36 -17.49 -0.02
C ARG A 76 5.87 -17.78 0.16
N PHE A 77 5.11 -16.83 0.69
CA PHE A 77 3.67 -17.00 0.87
C PHE A 77 2.96 -17.27 -0.45
N ALA A 78 3.34 -16.59 -1.53
CA ALA A 78 2.77 -16.81 -2.85
C ALA A 78 3.08 -18.21 -3.39
N ASP A 79 4.30 -18.70 -3.21
CA ASP A 79 4.71 -20.05 -3.60
C ASP A 79 3.95 -21.12 -2.81
N ASP A 80 3.91 -20.97 -1.48
CA ASP A 80 3.21 -21.90 -0.57
C ASP A 80 1.70 -22.01 -0.84
N ASN A 81 1.08 -20.96 -1.40
CA ASN A 81 -0.36 -20.88 -1.64
C ASN A 81 -0.75 -20.89 -3.12
N GLY A 82 0.19 -21.12 -4.04
CA GLY A 82 -0.07 -21.18 -5.47
C GLY A 82 -0.57 -19.86 -6.07
N ILE A 83 -0.20 -18.71 -5.48
CA ILE A 83 -0.57 -17.38 -5.95
C ILE A 83 0.34 -17.00 -7.12
N ALA A 84 -0.26 -16.50 -8.19
CA ALA A 84 0.50 -16.09 -9.37
C ALA A 84 1.43 -14.91 -9.07
N VAL A 85 2.72 -15.11 -9.29
CA VAL A 85 3.78 -14.08 -9.19
C VAL A 85 4.68 -14.15 -10.41
N ARG A 86 5.27 -13.02 -10.80
CA ARG A 86 6.28 -12.95 -11.85
C ARG A 86 7.42 -12.06 -11.40
N ARG A 87 8.64 -12.60 -11.34
CA ARG A 87 9.88 -11.84 -11.09
C ARG A 87 10.35 -11.21 -12.40
N LEU A 88 9.67 -10.15 -12.83
CA LEU A 88 9.95 -9.48 -14.10
C LEU A 88 11.23 -8.64 -14.05
N GLY A 89 11.67 -8.25 -12.88
CA GLY A 89 12.67 -7.21 -12.72
C GLY A 89 12.12 -5.81 -13.04
N LYS A 90 12.88 -4.80 -12.65
CA LYS A 90 12.56 -3.39 -12.87
C LYS A 90 13.79 -2.64 -13.37
N LEU A 91 13.65 -1.92 -14.46
CA LEU A 91 14.65 -0.99 -14.97
C LEU A 91 14.39 0.42 -14.42
N LEU A 92 15.32 0.92 -13.61
CA LEU A 92 15.39 2.34 -13.22
C LEU A 92 16.16 3.04 -14.33
N VAL A 93 15.54 4.03 -15.00
CA VAL A 93 16.15 4.61 -16.20
C VAL A 93 16.33 6.12 -16.10
N ALA A 94 17.52 6.61 -16.45
CA ALA A 94 17.78 8.01 -16.69
C ALA A 94 17.59 8.30 -18.19
N THR A 95 16.70 9.21 -18.53
CA THR A 95 16.41 9.61 -19.92
C THR A 95 17.21 10.82 -20.37
N SER A 96 17.99 11.42 -19.46
CA SER A 96 18.91 12.51 -19.76
C SER A 96 20.15 12.44 -18.87
N PRO A 97 21.28 13.05 -19.29
CA PRO A 97 22.50 13.14 -18.45
C PRO A 97 22.26 13.83 -17.09
N ALA A 98 21.35 14.81 -17.03
CA ALA A 98 21.02 15.53 -15.80
C ALA A 98 20.41 14.64 -14.71
N GLN A 99 19.84 13.49 -15.07
CA GLN A 99 19.23 12.54 -14.14
C GLN A 99 20.22 11.52 -13.56
N LEU A 100 21.45 11.42 -14.08
CA LEU A 100 22.47 10.45 -13.64
C LEU A 100 22.77 10.56 -12.13
N PRO A 101 22.99 11.75 -11.55
CA PRO A 101 23.27 11.86 -10.10
C PRO A 101 22.11 11.31 -9.24
N LYS A 102 20.87 11.51 -9.68
CA LYS A 102 19.68 10.99 -8.97
C LYS A 102 19.60 9.47 -9.08
N LEU A 103 19.89 8.91 -10.23
CA LEU A 103 19.92 7.47 -10.44
C LEU A 103 20.99 6.79 -9.57
N GLU A 104 22.19 7.37 -9.49
CA GLU A 104 23.29 6.90 -8.63
C GLU A 104 22.95 7.03 -7.15
N ALA A 105 22.28 8.12 -6.74
CA ALA A 105 21.82 8.29 -5.36
C ALA A 105 20.83 7.20 -4.94
N ILE A 106 19.92 6.78 -5.83
CA ILE A 106 19.00 5.66 -5.56
C ILE A 106 19.76 4.36 -5.39
N ALA A 107 20.77 4.09 -6.23
CA ALA A 107 21.58 2.89 -6.11
C ALA A 107 22.41 2.87 -4.81
N ALA A 108 22.94 4.02 -4.41
CA ALA A 108 23.64 4.16 -3.13
C ALA A 108 22.68 3.95 -1.93
N ASN A 109 21.47 4.53 -1.99
CA ASN A 109 20.44 4.35 -0.96
C ASN A 109 20.00 2.88 -0.85
N ALA A 110 19.81 2.19 -1.97
CA ALA A 110 19.45 0.78 -1.99
C ALA A 110 20.50 -0.07 -1.24
N ARG A 111 21.79 0.14 -1.55
CA ARG A 111 22.90 -0.53 -0.83
C ARG A 111 22.90 -0.21 0.67
N ALA A 112 22.65 1.05 1.04
CA ALA A 112 22.56 1.46 2.45
C ALA A 112 21.38 0.80 3.18
N CYS A 113 20.35 0.37 2.45
CA CYS A 113 19.23 -0.42 2.98
C CYS A 113 19.46 -1.93 2.95
N GLY A 114 20.61 -2.41 2.47
CA GLY A 114 20.92 -3.84 2.34
C GLY A 114 20.32 -4.49 1.08
N VAL A 115 20.01 -3.70 0.05
CA VAL A 115 19.59 -4.21 -1.27
C VAL A 115 20.79 -4.19 -2.20
N ASP A 116 21.46 -5.33 -2.33
CA ASP A 116 22.77 -5.48 -3.00
C ASP A 116 22.66 -6.08 -4.41
N ASP A 117 21.45 -6.37 -4.89
CA ASP A 117 21.20 -7.06 -6.16
C ASP A 117 21.04 -6.11 -7.37
N LEU A 118 21.21 -4.80 -7.20
CA LEU A 118 21.12 -3.85 -8.29
C LEU A 118 22.28 -4.02 -9.28
N VAL A 119 21.95 -4.15 -10.57
CA VAL A 119 22.92 -4.28 -11.66
C VAL A 119 22.93 -3.01 -12.50
N GLN A 120 24.06 -2.32 -12.56
CA GLN A 120 24.25 -1.18 -13.44
C GLN A 120 24.33 -1.64 -14.90
N LEU A 121 23.62 -0.97 -15.79
CA LEU A 121 23.55 -1.28 -17.21
C LEU A 121 23.96 -0.06 -18.04
N SER A 122 24.79 -0.30 -19.05
CA SER A 122 24.99 0.67 -20.13
C SER A 122 23.72 0.81 -20.98
N PRO A 123 23.57 1.89 -21.76
CA PRO A 123 22.43 2.04 -22.69
C PRO A 123 22.27 0.88 -23.66
N ALA A 124 23.40 0.32 -24.13
CA ALA A 124 23.39 -0.84 -25.03
C ALA A 124 22.86 -2.11 -24.35
N GLN A 125 23.27 -2.35 -23.10
CA GLN A 125 22.76 -3.49 -22.32
C GLN A 125 21.28 -3.33 -21.97
N ALA A 126 20.83 -2.13 -21.61
CA ALA A 126 19.42 -1.86 -21.33
C ALA A 126 18.58 -2.09 -22.60
N ARG A 127 19.05 -1.63 -23.76
CA ARG A 127 18.38 -1.86 -25.06
C ARG A 127 18.41 -3.34 -25.48
N ALA A 128 19.44 -4.09 -25.12
CA ALA A 128 19.46 -5.53 -25.38
C ALA A 128 18.38 -6.29 -24.59
N LEU A 129 18.04 -5.81 -23.38
CA LEU A 129 16.93 -6.34 -22.59
C LEU A 129 15.56 -5.86 -23.10
N GLU A 130 15.46 -4.58 -23.46
CA GLU A 130 14.24 -3.91 -23.90
C GLU A 130 14.52 -3.09 -25.16
N PRO A 131 14.32 -3.66 -26.36
CA PRO A 131 14.71 -3.02 -27.64
C PRO A 131 14.07 -1.65 -27.89
N GLU A 132 12.86 -1.44 -27.41
CA GLU A 132 12.12 -0.17 -27.54
C GLU A 132 12.52 0.89 -26.52
N LEU A 133 13.36 0.54 -25.53
CA LEU A 133 13.76 1.46 -24.47
C LEU A 133 14.87 2.41 -24.94
N VAL A 134 14.63 3.71 -24.73
CA VAL A 134 15.62 4.78 -24.92
C VAL A 134 16.04 5.34 -23.56
N CYS A 135 17.32 5.22 -23.22
CA CYS A 135 17.87 5.75 -21.96
C CYS A 135 19.35 6.12 -22.10
N HIS A 136 19.84 6.96 -21.16
CA HIS A 136 21.25 7.31 -21.02
C HIS A 136 21.99 6.39 -20.05
N ALA A 137 21.29 5.84 -19.07
CA ALA A 137 21.80 4.84 -18.12
C ALA A 137 20.62 4.11 -17.48
N ALA A 138 20.86 2.92 -16.96
CA ALA A 138 19.87 2.16 -16.22
C ALA A 138 20.49 1.36 -15.08
N TYR A 139 19.65 1.02 -14.09
CA TYR A 139 19.90 -0.06 -13.14
C TYR A 139 18.77 -1.09 -13.23
N LEU A 140 19.12 -2.36 -13.29
CA LEU A 140 18.20 -3.47 -13.17
C LEU A 140 18.06 -3.85 -11.69
N SER A 141 16.84 -3.91 -11.18
CA SER A 141 16.47 -4.50 -9.89
C SER A 141 15.82 -5.87 -10.15
N PRO A 142 16.55 -6.97 -10.12
CA PRO A 142 16.05 -8.29 -10.54
C PRO A 142 15.05 -8.88 -9.55
N SER A 143 15.12 -8.52 -8.27
CA SER A 143 14.20 -9.02 -7.23
C SER A 143 12.84 -8.32 -7.20
N THR A 144 12.64 -7.26 -7.98
CA THR A 144 11.33 -6.64 -8.18
C THR A 144 10.44 -7.56 -9.02
N GLY A 145 9.18 -7.68 -8.63
CA GLY A 145 8.20 -8.49 -9.37
C GLY A 145 6.79 -7.92 -9.28
N ILE A 146 5.84 -8.74 -9.70
CA ILE A 146 4.41 -8.47 -9.61
C ILE A 146 3.69 -9.67 -9.01
N ILE A 147 2.52 -9.43 -8.42
CA ILE A 147 1.70 -10.46 -7.79
C ILE A 147 0.22 -10.28 -8.16
N ASP A 148 -0.51 -11.37 -8.25
CA ASP A 148 -1.96 -11.34 -8.20
C ASP A 148 -2.43 -10.90 -6.80
N THR A 149 -2.75 -9.61 -6.67
CA THR A 149 -3.17 -9.02 -5.39
C THR A 149 -4.49 -9.60 -4.89
N HIS A 150 -5.42 -9.96 -5.80
CA HIS A 150 -6.69 -10.58 -5.42
C HIS A 150 -6.48 -11.99 -4.89
N GLY A 151 -5.72 -12.83 -5.59
CA GLY A 151 -5.35 -14.16 -5.12
C GLY A 151 -4.62 -14.11 -3.78
N PHE A 152 -3.76 -13.10 -3.56
CA PHE A 152 -3.09 -12.90 -2.28
C PHE A 152 -4.08 -12.60 -1.15
N MET A 153 -5.04 -11.68 -1.35
CA MET A 153 -6.05 -11.35 -0.34
C MET A 153 -6.99 -12.52 -0.06
N GLN A 154 -7.42 -13.28 -1.09
CA GLN A 154 -8.24 -14.48 -0.93
C GLN A 154 -7.52 -15.57 -0.12
N ALA A 155 -6.23 -15.79 -0.36
CA ALA A 155 -5.44 -16.74 0.43
C ALA A 155 -5.32 -16.31 1.90
N LEU A 156 -5.12 -15.00 2.16
CA LEU A 156 -5.10 -14.47 3.52
C LEU A 156 -6.44 -14.69 4.23
N GLU A 157 -7.56 -14.40 3.56
CA GLU A 157 -8.92 -14.63 4.07
C GLU A 157 -9.15 -16.12 4.38
N GLY A 158 -8.77 -17.02 3.47
CA GLY A 158 -8.86 -18.46 3.68
C GLY A 158 -8.05 -18.92 4.90
N HIS A 159 -6.85 -18.38 5.12
CA HIS A 159 -6.06 -18.68 6.32
C HIS A 159 -6.71 -18.16 7.61
N ILE A 160 -7.38 -16.99 7.59
CA ILE A 160 -8.13 -16.47 8.74
C ILE A 160 -9.22 -17.45 9.13
N GLN A 161 -10.05 -17.86 8.17
CA GLN A 161 -11.17 -18.78 8.38
C GLN A 161 -10.70 -20.17 8.82
N ALA A 162 -9.64 -20.70 8.22
CA ALA A 162 -9.06 -22.00 8.59
C ALA A 162 -8.52 -22.02 10.02
N ASN A 163 -8.19 -20.86 10.60
CA ASN A 163 -7.75 -20.72 11.99
C ASN A 163 -8.85 -20.18 12.93
N GLY A 164 -10.12 -20.28 12.52
CA GLY A 164 -11.29 -19.94 13.35
C GLY A 164 -11.60 -18.44 13.45
N GLY A 165 -10.95 -17.60 12.65
CA GLY A 165 -11.27 -16.19 12.56
C GLY A 165 -12.47 -15.92 11.65
N GLU A 166 -13.22 -14.86 11.92
CA GLU A 166 -14.39 -14.46 11.15
C GLU A 166 -14.10 -13.20 10.33
N VAL A 167 -14.59 -13.16 9.08
CA VAL A 167 -14.56 -11.97 8.21
C VAL A 167 -15.98 -11.49 7.97
N VAL A 168 -16.31 -10.32 8.51
CA VAL A 168 -17.65 -9.73 8.46
C VAL A 168 -17.65 -8.59 7.45
N LEU A 169 -18.27 -8.82 6.30
CA LEU A 169 -18.39 -7.86 5.20
C LEU A 169 -19.66 -6.99 5.33
N SER A 170 -19.75 -5.94 4.52
CA SER A 170 -20.91 -5.04 4.45
C SER A 170 -21.31 -4.44 5.82
N THR A 171 -20.33 -4.28 6.70
CA THR A 171 -20.53 -3.78 8.05
C THR A 171 -19.57 -2.63 8.32
N ARG A 172 -20.11 -1.42 8.46
CA ARG A 172 -19.32 -0.23 8.75
C ARG A 172 -19.14 -0.04 10.26
N VAL A 173 -17.94 0.25 10.70
CA VAL A 173 -17.70 0.77 12.05
C VAL A 173 -17.95 2.27 12.04
N ALA A 174 -18.95 2.71 12.80
CA ALA A 174 -19.33 4.12 12.89
C ALA A 174 -18.49 4.88 13.92
N GLN A 175 -18.15 4.22 15.01
CA GLN A 175 -17.43 4.81 16.14
C GLN A 175 -16.71 3.71 16.94
N VAL A 176 -15.66 4.11 17.61
CA VAL A 176 -14.96 3.31 18.62
C VAL A 176 -14.87 4.12 19.90
N SER A 177 -15.08 3.49 21.05
CA SER A 177 -14.85 4.11 22.36
C SER A 177 -14.02 3.18 23.25
N ARG A 178 -13.36 3.76 24.26
CA ARG A 178 -12.70 3.01 25.34
C ARG A 178 -13.66 2.86 26.52
N GLU A 179 -13.81 1.65 26.99
CA GLU A 179 -14.48 1.36 28.25
C GLU A 179 -13.43 0.75 29.18
N ALA A 180 -13.49 1.05 30.48
CA ALA A 180 -12.54 0.57 31.49
C ALA A 180 -11.35 -0.25 30.93
N ASP A 181 -11.55 -1.56 30.71
CA ASP A 181 -10.49 -2.49 30.27
C ASP A 181 -10.63 -3.00 28.84
N CYS A 182 -11.65 -2.56 28.08
CA CYS A 182 -11.92 -3.02 26.71
C CYS A 182 -12.25 -1.86 25.74
N TYR A 183 -12.37 -2.17 24.45
CA TYR A 183 -12.85 -1.26 23.42
C TYR A 183 -14.26 -1.65 23.02
N ARG A 184 -15.14 -0.65 22.82
CA ARG A 184 -16.47 -0.85 22.24
C ARG A 184 -16.47 -0.33 20.81
N VAL A 185 -16.91 -1.18 19.90
CA VAL A 185 -16.99 -0.95 18.46
C VAL A 185 -18.47 -0.83 18.10
N PHE A 186 -18.92 0.33 17.62
CA PHE A 186 -20.29 0.58 17.20
C PHE A 186 -20.44 0.28 15.71
N LEU A 187 -21.36 -0.61 15.40
CA LEU A 187 -21.62 -1.08 14.05
C LEU A 187 -22.79 -0.32 13.42
N ALA A 188 -22.67 -0.03 12.13
CA ALA A 188 -23.72 0.57 11.33
C ALA A 188 -23.86 -0.18 9.99
N SER A 189 -25.08 -0.17 9.45
CA SER A 189 -25.32 -0.66 8.08
C SER A 189 -24.61 0.22 7.07
N THR A 190 -24.18 -0.38 5.96
CA THR A 190 -23.65 0.34 4.78
C THR A 190 -24.74 0.83 3.84
N SER A 191 -26.01 0.43 4.05
CA SER A 191 -27.16 1.02 3.35
C SER A 191 -27.45 2.42 3.88
N ASP A 192 -28.01 3.32 3.06
CA ASP A 192 -28.25 4.76 3.31
C ASP A 192 -29.09 5.09 4.58
N ARG A 193 -29.51 4.10 5.32
CA ARG A 193 -30.15 4.30 6.63
C ARG A 193 -29.08 4.21 7.71
N ALA A 194 -28.91 5.31 8.44
CA ALA A 194 -27.98 5.45 9.57
C ALA A 194 -28.40 4.61 10.80
N ASP A 195 -28.90 3.40 10.58
CA ASP A 195 -29.35 2.53 11.65
C ASP A 195 -28.13 1.85 12.30
N THR A 196 -27.96 2.10 13.59
CA THR A 196 -26.99 1.40 14.42
C THR A 196 -27.39 -0.09 14.49
N MET A 197 -26.51 -0.98 14.04
CA MET A 197 -26.73 -2.43 14.09
C MET A 197 -26.43 -3.05 15.46
N GLY A 198 -25.91 -2.26 16.39
CA GLY A 198 -25.47 -2.69 17.71
C GLY A 198 -24.00 -2.36 17.98
N SER A 199 -23.43 -2.98 18.99
CA SER A 199 -22.03 -2.82 19.34
C SER A 199 -21.44 -4.12 19.84
N LEU A 200 -20.12 -4.29 19.68
CA LEU A 200 -19.32 -5.39 20.25
C LEU A 200 -18.20 -4.80 21.10
N THR A 201 -17.77 -5.56 22.08
CA THR A 201 -16.59 -5.24 22.90
C THR A 201 -15.43 -6.15 22.56
N CYS A 202 -14.18 -5.63 22.63
CA CYS A 202 -12.98 -6.41 22.42
C CYS A 202 -11.85 -5.97 23.37
N ASP A 203 -10.98 -6.91 23.73
CA ASP A 203 -9.78 -6.63 24.53
C ASP A 203 -8.67 -5.99 23.67
N THR A 204 -8.60 -6.39 22.41
CA THR A 204 -7.62 -5.90 21.43
C THR A 204 -8.33 -5.31 20.21
N LEU A 205 -7.90 -4.12 19.81
CA LEU A 205 -8.42 -3.41 18.65
C LEU A 205 -7.30 -3.02 17.71
N VAL A 206 -7.47 -3.32 16.41
CA VAL A 206 -6.54 -2.87 15.35
C VAL A 206 -7.29 -2.03 14.33
N LEU A 207 -6.84 -0.78 14.14
CA LEU A 207 -7.35 0.12 13.12
C LEU A 207 -6.48 -0.01 11.86
N ALA A 208 -6.92 -0.79 10.89
CA ALA A 208 -6.26 -1.01 9.59
C ALA A 208 -7.08 -0.46 8.41
N THR A 209 -7.79 0.65 8.64
CA THR A 209 -8.80 1.22 7.75
C THR A 209 -8.24 2.15 6.66
N GLY A 210 -6.92 2.12 6.42
CA GLY A 210 -6.27 2.81 5.31
C GLY A 210 -6.58 4.30 5.27
N LEU A 211 -7.41 4.73 4.31
CA LEU A 211 -7.82 6.13 4.12
C LEU A 211 -8.62 6.69 5.30
N HIS A 212 -9.31 5.84 6.06
CA HIS A 212 -10.27 6.21 7.12
C HIS A 212 -9.69 6.09 8.54
N THR A 213 -8.41 5.73 8.71
CA THR A 213 -7.86 5.48 10.06
C THR A 213 -7.96 6.70 10.97
N SER A 214 -7.67 7.90 10.46
CA SER A 214 -7.76 9.13 11.26
C SER A 214 -9.20 9.47 11.68
N GLU A 215 -10.21 9.11 10.87
CA GLU A 215 -11.62 9.34 11.18
C GLU A 215 -12.08 8.57 12.43
N LEU A 216 -11.55 7.35 12.63
CA LEU A 216 -11.86 6.54 13.82
C LEU A 216 -10.94 6.86 15.00
N ALA A 217 -9.64 7.09 14.72
CA ALA A 217 -8.64 7.32 15.76
C ALA A 217 -8.81 8.67 16.46
N VAL A 218 -9.08 9.77 15.74
CA VAL A 218 -9.16 11.11 16.33
C VAL A 218 -10.29 11.18 17.37
N PRO A 219 -11.55 10.80 17.07
CA PRO A 219 -12.62 10.83 18.07
C PRO A 219 -12.37 9.89 19.25
N LEU A 220 -11.76 8.71 19.01
CA LEU A 220 -11.39 7.79 20.08
C LEU A 220 -10.44 8.46 21.08
N PHE A 221 -9.36 9.08 20.60
CA PHE A 221 -8.40 9.73 21.47
C PHE A 221 -8.93 11.04 22.09
N ASP A 222 -9.77 11.79 21.40
CA ASP A 222 -10.39 13.01 21.92
C ASP A 222 -11.38 12.73 23.05
N SER A 223 -12.05 11.58 23.05
CA SER A 223 -12.95 11.14 24.11
C SER A 223 -12.26 10.68 25.38
N LEU A 224 -10.94 10.40 25.35
CA LEU A 224 -10.19 9.94 26.50
C LEU A 224 -9.86 11.08 27.46
N PRO A 225 -9.93 10.86 28.79
CA PRO A 225 -9.43 11.82 29.77
C PRO A 225 -7.98 12.20 29.51
N ALA A 226 -7.59 13.44 29.80
CA ALA A 226 -6.21 13.91 29.61
C ALA A 226 -5.18 13.07 30.38
N THR A 227 -5.55 12.52 31.55
CA THR A 227 -4.75 11.59 32.34
C THR A 227 -4.49 10.26 31.67
N ASP A 228 -5.34 9.91 30.72
CA ASP A 228 -5.38 8.62 30.04
C ASP A 228 -4.69 8.65 28.69
N ARG A 229 -4.11 9.75 28.27
CA ARG A 229 -3.31 9.89 27.05
C ARG A 229 -1.83 9.97 27.41
N LYS A 230 -0.97 9.38 26.60
CA LYS A 230 0.45 9.72 26.70
C LYS A 230 0.60 11.22 26.40
N THR A 231 1.27 11.94 27.28
CA THR A 231 1.41 13.41 27.18
C THR A 231 1.88 13.80 25.76
N GLY A 232 1.10 14.66 25.10
CA GLY A 232 1.41 15.18 23.76
C GLY A 232 1.08 14.26 22.59
N TYR A 233 0.50 13.07 22.80
CA TYR A 233 0.08 12.22 21.69
C TYR A 233 -1.19 12.75 21.01
N ALA A 234 -1.13 12.82 19.68
CA ALA A 234 -2.29 13.04 18.81
C ALA A 234 -2.19 12.10 17.60
N PRO A 235 -3.31 11.48 17.16
CA PRO A 235 -3.32 10.70 15.92
C PRO A 235 -2.92 11.57 14.72
N PRO A 236 -2.09 11.04 13.78
CA PRO A 236 -1.75 11.77 12.56
C PRO A 236 -2.98 12.05 11.70
N ALA A 237 -3.00 13.19 11.02
CA ALA A 237 -3.98 13.48 9.98
C ALA A 237 -3.64 12.72 8.69
N THR A 238 -4.66 12.25 7.97
CA THR A 238 -4.52 11.62 6.66
C THR A 238 -4.84 12.62 5.55
N TYR A 239 -3.98 12.68 4.54
CA TYR A 239 -4.18 13.43 3.31
C TYR A 239 -4.33 12.48 2.14
N PHE A 240 -5.05 12.86 1.10
CA PHE A 240 -5.38 11.97 -0.02
C PHE A 240 -4.63 12.36 -1.29
N ALA A 241 -3.76 11.46 -1.76
CA ALA A 241 -3.05 11.62 -3.03
C ALA A 241 -3.60 10.62 -4.05
N LYS A 242 -4.49 11.09 -4.91
CA LYS A 242 -5.09 10.33 -6.01
C LYS A 242 -4.07 10.13 -7.12
N GLY A 243 -4.04 8.95 -7.69
CA GLY A 243 -3.21 8.60 -8.84
C GLY A 243 -4.04 7.93 -9.92
N HIS A 244 -3.85 8.35 -11.17
CA HIS A 244 -4.54 7.80 -12.32
C HIS A 244 -3.62 6.84 -13.06
N TYR A 245 -4.22 5.76 -13.58
CA TYR A 245 -3.51 4.78 -14.39
C TYR A 245 -4.15 4.70 -15.78
N PHE A 246 -3.31 4.76 -16.80
CA PHE A 246 -3.71 4.43 -18.17
C PHE A 246 -3.30 3.01 -18.51
N THR A 247 -4.05 2.35 -19.39
CA THR A 247 -3.74 1.02 -19.92
C THR A 247 -3.32 1.13 -21.38
N LEU A 248 -2.49 0.22 -21.84
CA LEU A 248 -2.11 0.12 -23.23
C LEU A 248 -3.13 -0.75 -23.99
N PHE A 249 -3.69 -0.23 -25.06
CA PHE A 249 -4.41 -1.07 -26.01
C PHE A 249 -3.41 -1.87 -26.85
N GLY A 250 -3.53 -3.19 -26.83
CA GLY A 250 -2.63 -4.10 -27.50
C GLY A 250 -1.50 -4.62 -26.59
N ARG A 251 -0.53 -5.30 -27.18
CA ARG A 251 0.57 -5.93 -26.46
C ARG A 251 1.67 -4.91 -26.15
N ALA A 252 2.16 -4.93 -24.91
CA ALA A 252 3.33 -4.16 -24.52
C ALA A 252 4.60 -4.74 -25.17
N PRO A 253 5.50 -3.88 -25.70
CA PRO A 253 6.79 -4.33 -26.24
C PRO A 253 7.84 -4.54 -25.14
N PHE A 254 7.46 -4.46 -23.87
CA PHE A 254 8.33 -4.57 -22.70
C PHE A 254 8.07 -5.84 -21.91
N SER A 255 9.13 -6.39 -21.34
CA SER A 255 9.11 -7.57 -20.47
C SER A 255 9.46 -7.26 -19.02
N HIS A 256 10.09 -6.10 -18.76
CA HIS A 256 10.41 -5.57 -17.44
C HIS A 256 9.53 -4.39 -17.08
N LEU A 257 9.46 -4.06 -15.79
CA LEU A 257 8.88 -2.80 -15.32
C LEU A 257 9.85 -1.66 -15.65
N ILE A 258 9.34 -0.54 -16.17
CA ILE A 258 10.17 0.61 -16.54
C ILE A 258 9.84 1.79 -15.62
N TYR A 259 10.83 2.24 -14.86
CA TYR A 259 10.71 3.33 -13.88
C TYR A 259 11.67 4.46 -14.25
N PRO A 260 11.22 5.42 -15.08
CA PRO A 260 12.03 6.58 -15.43
C PRO A 260 12.26 7.47 -14.21
N MET A 261 13.42 8.10 -14.16
CA MET A 261 13.67 9.15 -13.18
C MET A 261 12.74 10.32 -13.47
N PRO A 262 12.01 10.85 -12.46
CA PRO A 262 11.19 12.03 -12.67
C PRO A 262 12.06 13.20 -13.12
N GLY A 263 11.64 13.86 -14.21
CA GLY A 263 12.26 15.11 -14.69
C GLY A 263 11.91 16.30 -13.78
N ASP A 264 12.48 17.46 -14.08
CA ASP A 264 12.16 18.72 -13.40
C ASP A 264 10.69 19.07 -13.67
N GLY A 265 9.83 18.84 -12.67
CA GLY A 265 8.38 19.01 -12.77
C GLY A 265 7.62 17.86 -13.48
N GLY A 266 8.30 16.79 -13.89
CA GLY A 266 7.68 15.64 -14.55
C GLY A 266 7.06 14.64 -13.60
N LEU A 267 6.05 13.90 -14.10
CA LEU A 267 5.26 12.93 -13.33
C LEU A 267 6.02 11.63 -13.02
N GLY A 268 7.12 11.33 -13.74
CA GLY A 268 7.82 10.06 -13.62
C GLY A 268 6.88 8.87 -13.87
N VAL A 269 6.17 8.88 -15.02
CA VAL A 269 5.18 7.85 -15.35
C VAL A 269 5.86 6.50 -15.51
N HIS A 270 5.54 5.58 -14.61
CA HIS A 270 6.05 4.21 -14.62
C HIS A 270 5.27 3.33 -15.59
N LEU A 271 5.93 2.34 -16.19
CA LEU A 271 5.29 1.19 -16.82
C LEU A 271 5.32 0.01 -15.85
N THR A 272 4.15 -0.56 -15.60
CA THR A 272 3.98 -1.84 -14.91
C THR A 272 3.24 -2.82 -15.81
N LEU A 273 3.44 -4.11 -15.56
CA LEU A 273 2.73 -5.19 -16.22
C LEU A 273 1.88 -5.90 -15.17
N ASP A 274 0.69 -6.34 -15.52
CA ASP A 274 -0.06 -7.27 -14.68
C ASP A 274 0.32 -8.73 -14.99
N ILE A 275 -0.27 -9.66 -14.25
CA ILE A 275 0.00 -11.10 -14.41
C ILE A 275 -0.31 -11.60 -15.83
N ALA A 276 -1.30 -11.00 -16.50
CA ALA A 276 -1.63 -11.32 -17.89
C ALA A 276 -0.70 -10.66 -18.92
N GLY A 277 0.20 -9.76 -18.48
CA GLY A 277 1.13 -9.01 -19.33
C GLY A 277 0.54 -7.73 -19.92
N GLN A 278 -0.62 -7.27 -19.42
CA GLN A 278 -1.21 -6.00 -19.81
C GLN A 278 -0.40 -4.84 -19.23
N ALA A 279 -0.01 -3.89 -20.07
CA ALA A 279 0.73 -2.72 -19.60
C ALA A 279 -0.18 -1.67 -18.99
N ARG A 280 0.29 -1.08 -17.88
CA ARG A 280 -0.31 0.04 -17.16
C ARG A 280 0.74 1.12 -16.98
N PHE A 281 0.33 2.38 -17.17
CA PHE A 281 1.19 3.55 -17.00
C PHE A 281 0.67 4.41 -15.86
N GLY A 282 1.57 4.85 -14.98
CA GLY A 282 1.22 5.66 -13.83
C GLY A 282 1.81 5.12 -12.52
N PRO A 283 1.29 5.60 -11.39
CA PRO A 283 0.29 6.66 -11.30
C PRO A 283 0.90 8.07 -11.37
N ASP A 284 0.07 9.05 -11.72
CA ASP A 284 0.35 10.45 -11.42
C ASP A 284 0.05 10.81 -9.95
N VAL A 285 0.02 12.10 -9.63
CA VAL A 285 -0.33 12.60 -8.30
C VAL A 285 -1.26 13.81 -8.43
N THR A 286 -2.49 13.66 -7.89
CA THR A 286 -3.44 14.75 -7.71
C THR A 286 -3.90 14.76 -6.26
N TRP A 287 -3.70 15.89 -5.55
CA TRP A 287 -4.19 16.04 -4.19
C TRP A 287 -5.68 16.33 -4.20
N ILE A 288 -6.42 15.66 -3.34
CA ILE A 288 -7.88 15.76 -3.22
C ILE A 288 -8.29 15.87 -1.75
N ASP A 289 -9.39 16.59 -1.49
CA ASP A 289 -9.92 16.77 -0.13
C ASP A 289 -10.96 15.69 0.24
N GLN A 290 -11.55 15.05 -0.76
CA GLN A 290 -12.56 14.01 -0.59
C GLN A 290 -12.21 12.75 -1.39
N ILE A 291 -12.50 11.58 -0.83
CA ILE A 291 -12.28 10.29 -1.49
C ILE A 291 -13.20 10.20 -2.72
N SER A 292 -12.59 10.14 -3.90
CA SER A 292 -13.28 9.97 -5.18
C SER A 292 -12.41 9.20 -6.16
N TYR A 293 -12.91 8.08 -6.64
CA TYR A 293 -12.25 7.21 -7.61
C TYR A 293 -12.60 7.54 -9.07
N THR A 294 -13.31 8.64 -9.31
CA THR A 294 -13.62 9.10 -10.67
C THR A 294 -12.32 9.33 -11.46
N PHE A 295 -12.28 8.86 -12.70
CA PHE A 295 -11.15 9.10 -13.59
C PHE A 295 -11.32 10.46 -14.26
N ASP A 296 -10.49 11.44 -13.90
CA ASP A 296 -10.62 12.83 -14.31
C ASP A 296 -9.67 13.11 -15.49
N ASP A 297 -10.17 13.07 -16.71
CA ASP A 297 -9.45 13.41 -17.97
C ASP A 297 -10.40 13.88 -19.08
N ALA A 298 -11.44 14.65 -18.74
CA ALA A 298 -12.49 15.05 -19.67
C ALA A 298 -11.96 15.92 -20.82
N ASP A 299 -10.90 16.70 -20.60
CA ASP A 299 -10.24 17.55 -21.59
C ASP A 299 -9.05 16.89 -22.31
N GLY A 300 -8.69 15.65 -21.95
CA GLY A 300 -7.54 14.92 -22.49
C GLY A 300 -6.16 15.46 -22.07
N ALA A 301 -6.11 16.45 -21.18
CA ALA A 301 -4.85 17.07 -20.75
C ALA A 301 -3.95 16.08 -20.00
N ARG A 302 -4.52 15.25 -19.12
CA ARG A 302 -3.80 14.21 -18.38
C ARG A 302 -3.19 13.18 -19.31
N ARG A 303 -3.98 12.66 -20.27
CA ARG A 303 -3.51 11.71 -21.28
C ARG A 303 -2.36 12.29 -22.10
N SER A 304 -2.46 13.56 -22.50
CA SER A 304 -1.41 14.25 -23.25
C SER A 304 -0.12 14.34 -22.45
N ALA A 305 -0.19 14.69 -21.16
CA ALA A 305 0.96 14.72 -20.26
C ALA A 305 1.61 13.33 -20.07
N PHE A 306 0.80 12.28 -19.95
CA PHE A 306 1.32 10.89 -19.88
C PHE A 306 2.04 10.49 -21.17
N ILE A 307 1.49 10.80 -22.33
CA ILE A 307 2.10 10.51 -23.64
C ILE A 307 3.46 11.22 -23.76
N GLU A 308 3.53 12.50 -23.37
CA GLU A 308 4.79 13.26 -23.40
C GLU A 308 5.85 12.62 -22.52
N GLU A 309 5.51 12.26 -21.27
CA GLU A 309 6.45 11.61 -20.34
C GLU A 309 6.91 10.23 -20.81
N ILE A 310 6.00 9.40 -21.32
CA ILE A 310 6.31 8.06 -21.81
C ILE A 310 7.22 8.14 -23.03
N ARG A 311 6.96 9.05 -23.96
CA ARG A 311 7.77 9.21 -25.18
C ARG A 311 9.23 9.60 -24.93
N ARG A 312 9.58 10.08 -23.73
CA ARG A 312 10.99 10.33 -23.36
C ARG A 312 11.83 9.06 -23.29
N TRP A 313 11.21 7.92 -23.01
CA TRP A 313 11.88 6.63 -22.93
C TRP A 313 11.32 5.57 -23.89
N TRP A 314 10.10 5.80 -24.43
CA TRP A 314 9.50 5.00 -25.49
C TRP A 314 8.90 5.92 -26.57
N PRO A 315 9.75 6.41 -27.51
CA PRO A 315 9.32 7.39 -28.53
C PRO A 315 8.20 6.88 -29.46
N ASP A 316 8.15 5.56 -29.72
CA ASP A 316 7.21 4.95 -30.65
C ASP A 316 5.83 4.69 -30.07
N LEU A 317 5.54 5.16 -28.84
CA LEU A 317 4.20 5.08 -28.27
C LEU A 317 3.19 5.79 -29.17
N LYS A 318 2.21 5.04 -29.66
CA LYS A 318 1.06 5.58 -30.38
C LYS A 318 0.08 6.22 -29.41
N ALA A 319 -0.28 7.47 -29.65
CA ALA A 319 -1.13 8.25 -28.73
C ALA A 319 -2.52 7.63 -28.51
N ASP A 320 -3.10 7.01 -29.52
CA ASP A 320 -4.40 6.35 -29.50
C ASP A 320 -4.40 5.01 -28.75
N ALA A 321 -3.21 4.42 -28.54
CA ALA A 321 -3.07 3.18 -27.79
C ALA A 321 -3.21 3.37 -26.28
N LEU A 322 -3.06 4.59 -25.75
CA LEU A 322 -3.20 4.86 -24.32
C LEU A 322 -4.66 5.13 -23.97
N GLN A 323 -5.26 4.25 -23.15
CA GLN A 323 -6.67 4.31 -22.76
C GLN A 323 -6.80 4.57 -21.25
N PRO A 324 -7.82 5.32 -20.78
CA PRO A 324 -8.12 5.44 -19.36
C PRO A 324 -8.27 4.08 -18.69
N GLY A 325 -7.63 3.90 -17.54
CA GLY A 325 -7.73 2.71 -16.71
C GLY A 325 -8.55 2.99 -15.45
N TYR A 326 -7.88 3.09 -14.32
CA TYR A 326 -8.51 3.33 -13.02
C TYR A 326 -7.76 4.42 -12.23
N ALA A 327 -8.39 4.87 -11.14
CA ALA A 327 -7.74 5.73 -10.14
C ALA A 327 -7.61 4.99 -8.80
N GLY A 328 -6.48 5.21 -8.13
CA GLY A 328 -6.23 4.77 -6.76
C GLY A 328 -5.94 5.97 -5.85
N ILE A 329 -6.12 5.81 -4.54
CA ILE A 329 -5.86 6.88 -3.56
C ILE A 329 -4.85 6.37 -2.53
N ARG A 330 -3.82 7.16 -2.28
CA ARG A 330 -2.78 6.87 -1.28
C ARG A 330 -3.07 7.66 0.00
N PRO A 331 -3.14 7.00 1.18
CA PRO A 331 -3.18 7.69 2.46
C PRO A 331 -1.80 8.31 2.74
N LYS A 332 -1.70 9.63 2.73
CA LYS A 332 -0.48 10.37 3.02
C LYS A 332 -0.52 10.97 4.42
N LEU A 333 0.65 11.05 5.08
CA LEU A 333 0.83 11.76 6.35
C LEU A 333 1.55 13.10 6.18
N SER A 334 1.99 13.41 4.96
CA SER A 334 2.58 14.69 4.57
C SER A 334 1.71 15.38 3.54
N ARG A 335 1.68 16.69 3.55
CA ARG A 335 0.99 17.51 2.54
C ARG A 335 1.77 17.59 1.23
N ALA A 336 1.15 18.15 0.21
CA ALA A 336 1.83 18.49 -1.04
C ALA A 336 3.06 19.37 -0.79
N GLY A 337 4.20 18.99 -1.38
CA GLY A 337 5.47 19.72 -1.22
C GLY A 337 6.26 19.40 0.05
N GLU A 338 5.70 18.68 1.00
CA GLU A 338 6.44 18.22 2.19
C GLU A 338 7.21 16.92 1.91
N PRO A 339 8.30 16.64 2.65
CA PRO A 339 8.99 15.37 2.57
C PRO A 339 8.06 14.19 2.85
N ALA A 340 8.24 13.09 2.14
CA ALA A 340 7.43 11.89 2.34
C ALA A 340 7.62 11.32 3.75
N ALA A 341 6.52 11.13 4.48
CA ALA A 341 6.53 10.50 5.80
C ALA A 341 6.74 8.99 5.71
N ASP A 342 7.27 8.42 6.78
CA ASP A 342 7.34 6.96 6.99
C ASP A 342 5.96 6.38 7.34
N PHE A 343 5.85 5.06 7.42
CA PHE A 343 4.69 4.40 8.05
C PHE A 343 4.58 4.80 9.51
N ALA A 344 3.37 5.06 9.97
CA ALA A 344 3.07 5.31 11.37
C ALA A 344 2.21 4.16 11.91
N ILE A 345 2.84 3.21 12.57
CA ILE A 345 2.20 2.06 13.22
C ILE A 345 2.27 2.31 14.72
N HIS A 346 1.21 2.91 15.25
CA HIS A 346 1.16 3.38 16.61
C HIS A 346 0.51 2.32 17.52
N GLY A 347 1.31 1.76 18.40
CA GLY A 347 0.89 0.82 19.44
C GLY A 347 0.99 1.41 20.85
N PRO A 348 0.87 0.56 21.90
CA PRO A 348 0.85 0.99 23.29
C PRO A 348 2.04 1.86 23.71
N GLN A 349 3.23 1.57 23.19
CA GLN A 349 4.43 2.36 23.47
C GLN A 349 4.36 3.79 22.93
N THR A 350 3.60 4.01 21.84
CA THR A 350 3.45 5.32 21.19
C THR A 350 2.37 6.17 21.88
N HIS A 351 1.20 5.62 22.13
CA HIS A 351 0.03 6.36 22.60
C HIS A 351 -0.41 6.03 24.03
N GLY A 352 0.20 5.04 24.68
CA GLY A 352 -0.09 4.68 26.07
C GLY A 352 -1.39 3.89 26.26
N ARG A 353 -1.96 3.26 25.23
CA ARG A 353 -3.20 2.47 25.30
C ARG A 353 -2.93 1.01 25.04
N ASP A 354 -3.08 0.18 26.07
CA ASP A 354 -2.96 -1.26 25.94
C ASP A 354 -4.05 -1.83 25.02
N GLY A 355 -3.69 -2.86 24.27
CA GLY A 355 -4.61 -3.55 23.35
C GLY A 355 -5.00 -2.76 22.10
N LEU A 356 -4.46 -1.56 21.85
CA LEU A 356 -4.74 -0.77 20.65
C LEU A 356 -3.51 -0.69 19.74
N VAL A 357 -3.72 -0.93 18.43
CA VAL A 357 -2.77 -0.55 17.38
C VAL A 357 -3.52 0.16 16.26
N ALA A 358 -3.00 1.31 15.84
CA ALA A 358 -3.55 2.09 14.74
C ALA A 358 -2.50 2.31 13.66
N LEU A 359 -2.86 2.04 12.39
CA LEU A 359 -1.97 2.11 11.24
C LEU A 359 -2.32 3.31 10.37
N PHE A 360 -1.40 4.26 10.24
CA PHE A 360 -1.57 5.48 9.46
C PHE A 360 -0.56 5.53 8.32
N GLY A 361 -0.99 6.06 7.18
CA GLY A 361 -0.09 6.32 6.05
C GLY A 361 0.46 5.05 5.40
N ILE A 362 -0.25 3.92 5.48
CA ILE A 362 0.18 2.67 4.83
C ILE A 362 -0.16 2.74 3.33
N GLU A 363 0.71 3.45 2.61
CA GLU A 363 0.75 3.53 1.15
C GLU A 363 1.79 2.55 0.56
N SER A 364 2.34 2.80 -0.65
CA SER A 364 3.50 2.02 -1.12
C SER A 364 4.68 2.18 -0.15
N PRO A 365 5.28 1.06 0.28
CA PRO A 365 5.19 -0.33 -0.20
C PRO A 365 4.26 -1.25 0.62
N GLY A 366 3.12 -0.79 1.11
CA GLY A 366 2.23 -1.50 2.02
C GLY A 366 1.82 -2.92 1.56
N LEU A 367 1.57 -3.10 0.25
CA LEU A 367 1.29 -4.43 -0.33
C LEU A 367 2.48 -5.39 -0.10
N THR A 368 3.68 -5.00 -0.51
CA THR A 368 4.89 -5.79 -0.32
C THR A 368 5.18 -6.05 1.15
N ALA A 369 4.96 -5.05 1.99
CA ALA A 369 5.24 -5.08 3.42
C ALA A 369 4.14 -5.75 4.27
N ALA A 370 3.00 -6.15 3.69
CA ALA A 370 1.80 -6.54 4.46
C ALA A 370 2.08 -7.63 5.51
N LEU A 371 2.80 -8.69 5.14
CA LEU A 371 3.13 -9.79 6.05
C LEU A 371 4.13 -9.38 7.14
N SER A 372 5.10 -8.52 6.83
CA SER A 372 6.04 -8.01 7.84
C SER A 372 5.40 -6.96 8.75
N ILE A 373 4.47 -6.15 8.23
CA ILE A 373 3.61 -5.27 9.06
C ILE A 373 2.80 -6.12 10.05
N ALA A 374 2.20 -7.23 9.59
CA ALA A 374 1.42 -8.11 10.44
C ALA A 374 2.24 -8.66 11.63
N ARG A 375 3.46 -9.16 11.37
CA ARG A 375 4.39 -9.60 12.43
C ARG A 375 4.76 -8.46 13.37
N HIS A 376 5.01 -7.28 12.84
CA HIS A 376 5.35 -6.10 13.63
C HIS A 376 4.20 -5.71 14.57
N VAL A 377 2.95 -5.73 14.09
CA VAL A 377 1.74 -5.50 14.91
C VAL A 377 1.56 -6.59 15.95
N GLY A 378 1.72 -7.86 15.59
CA GLY A 378 1.65 -8.99 16.53
C GLY A 378 2.64 -8.83 17.68
N ALA A 379 3.89 -8.46 17.36
CA ALA A 379 4.92 -8.20 18.38
C ALA A 379 4.57 -7.03 19.31
N GLN A 380 3.97 -5.95 18.81
CA GLN A 380 3.52 -4.83 19.66
C GLN A 380 2.38 -5.21 20.61
N LEU A 381 1.52 -6.15 20.23
CA LEU A 381 0.38 -6.62 21.04
C LEU A 381 0.79 -7.67 22.07
N THR A 382 1.93 -8.32 21.91
CA THR A 382 2.47 -9.33 22.84
C THR A 382 3.51 -8.76 23.81
N ALA A 383 4.12 -7.63 23.49
CA ALA A 383 5.07 -6.94 24.39
C ALA A 383 4.31 -6.28 25.55
N ARG A 384 4.25 -6.97 26.70
CA ARG A 384 3.76 -6.45 27.99
C ARG A 384 4.90 -5.87 28.81
#